data_8ce3552c91aed2d399a11d2526109083
#
_entry.id   8ce3552c91aed2d399a11d2526109083
#
_cell.length_a   1.000
_cell.length_b   1.000
_cell.length_c   1.000
_cell.angle_alpha   90.00
_cell.angle_beta   90.00
_cell.angle_gamma   90.00
#
_symmetry.space_group_name_H-M   'P 1'
#
loop_
_entity.id
_entity.type
_entity.pdbx_description
1 polymer ?
#
loop_
_entity_poly.entity_id
_entity_poly.type
_entity_poly.pdbx_seq_one_letter_code
_entity_poly.pdbx_strand_id
1 'polypeptide(L)'
;MKQGLTEVLEKQGFSYTIVPRGTDDTYRSVIEKTVYPGSGTAVVAALDFASTTEAAEIVGGSSVYGKYISGLYGVGMMPSLLDQLDKGTIRGLVVTNQFDAGYFAVQKAVQAIEKEQERSQLSLESYYIEKDELRSKKYEKMLYPID
;
A
#
# COMPACT_ATOMS: atom_id res chain seq x y z
N MET A 1 0.35 -4.71 9.72
CA MET A 1 -0.07 -3.42 9.15
C MET A 1 -1.35 -2.89 9.78
N LYS A 2 -2.49 -3.62 9.72
CA LYS A 2 -3.77 -3.19 10.33
C LYS A 2 -3.61 -2.71 11.77
N GLN A 3 -3.01 -3.51 12.66
CA GLN A 3 -2.82 -3.18 14.06
C GLN A 3 -2.02 -1.87 14.24
N GLY A 4 -0.90 -1.70 13.57
CA GLY A 4 -0.11 -0.47 13.67
C GLY A 4 -0.86 0.78 13.20
N LEU A 5 -1.68 0.66 12.13
CA LEU A 5 -2.51 1.77 11.68
C LEU A 5 -3.57 2.13 12.72
N THR A 6 -4.30 1.15 13.27
CA THR A 6 -5.35 1.41 14.25
C THR A 6 -4.82 2.01 15.53
N GLU A 7 -3.68 1.54 16.04
CA GLU A 7 -3.02 2.10 17.22
C GLU A 7 -2.67 3.59 17.04
N VAL A 8 -2.18 3.97 15.85
CA VAL A 8 -1.87 5.38 15.56
C VAL A 8 -3.13 6.23 15.47
N LEU A 9 -4.16 5.75 14.77
CA LEU A 9 -5.43 6.47 14.62
C LEU A 9 -6.12 6.70 15.97
N GLU A 10 -6.17 5.69 16.83
CA GLU A 10 -6.72 5.77 18.18
C GLU A 10 -5.94 6.76 19.05
N LYS A 11 -4.60 6.68 19.01
CA LYS A 11 -3.75 7.60 19.76
C LYS A 11 -3.91 9.06 19.34
N GLN A 12 -4.21 9.30 18.08
CA GLN A 12 -4.45 10.63 17.51
C GLN A 12 -5.91 11.08 17.61
N GLY A 13 -6.81 10.24 18.10
CA GLY A 13 -8.23 10.55 18.27
C GLY A 13 -9.02 10.56 16.96
N PHE A 14 -8.53 9.92 15.91
CA PHE A 14 -9.26 9.78 14.65
C PHE A 14 -10.28 8.65 14.72
N SER A 15 -11.50 8.90 14.24
CA SER A 15 -12.48 7.84 14.00
C SER A 15 -12.17 7.09 12.70
N TYR A 16 -12.30 5.79 12.73
CA TYR A 16 -12.08 4.94 11.56
C TYR A 16 -13.08 3.78 11.51
N THR A 17 -13.28 3.25 10.32
CA THR A 17 -14.07 2.04 10.10
C THR A 17 -13.21 1.03 9.36
N ILE A 18 -13.11 -0.18 9.89
CA ILE A 18 -12.46 -1.29 9.21
C ILE A 18 -13.51 -2.03 8.42
N VAL A 19 -13.34 -2.06 7.11
CA VAL A 19 -14.23 -2.77 6.20
C VAL A 19 -13.51 -4.01 5.68
N PRO A 20 -13.78 -5.20 6.25
CA PRO A 20 -13.26 -6.44 5.68
C PRO A 20 -13.98 -6.71 4.37
N ARG A 21 -13.26 -7.22 3.39
CA ARG A 21 -13.86 -7.74 2.16
C ARG A 21 -14.63 -9.02 2.49
N GLY A 22 -15.93 -9.03 2.23
CA GLY A 22 -16.72 -10.25 2.23
C GLY A 22 -16.43 -11.10 0.99
N THR A 23 -16.81 -12.38 1.01
CA THR A 23 -16.61 -13.30 -0.13
C THR A 23 -17.35 -12.86 -1.39
N ASP A 24 -18.48 -12.17 -1.23
CA ASP A 24 -19.35 -11.71 -2.32
C ASP A 24 -19.25 -10.22 -2.62
N ASP A 25 -18.43 -9.47 -1.84
CA ASP A 25 -18.25 -8.05 -2.04
C ASP A 25 -17.08 -7.77 -3.01
N THR A 26 -17.32 -6.87 -3.96
CA THR A 26 -16.24 -6.25 -4.75
C THR A 26 -15.69 -5.03 -4.01
N TYR A 27 -14.45 -4.64 -4.27
CA TYR A 27 -13.87 -3.41 -3.67
C TYR A 27 -14.69 -2.17 -4.05
N ARG A 28 -15.28 -2.15 -5.25
CA ARG A 28 -16.20 -1.09 -5.66
C ARG A 28 -17.40 -0.99 -4.75
N SER A 29 -18.08 -2.11 -4.48
CA SER A 29 -19.27 -2.10 -3.60
C SER A 29 -18.93 -1.71 -2.17
N VAL A 30 -17.73 -2.09 -1.69
CA VAL A 30 -17.23 -1.68 -0.37
C VAL A 30 -17.02 -0.17 -0.32
N ILE A 31 -16.34 0.40 -1.32
CA ILE A 31 -16.13 1.85 -1.41
C ILE A 31 -17.47 2.59 -1.52
N GLU A 32 -18.37 2.14 -2.38
CA GLU A 32 -19.68 2.74 -2.56
C GLU A 32 -20.51 2.75 -1.28
N LYS A 33 -20.57 1.62 -0.56
CA LYS A 33 -21.31 1.52 0.72
C LYS A 33 -20.72 2.39 1.83
N THR A 34 -19.40 2.58 1.83
CA THR A 34 -18.69 3.24 2.94
C THR A 34 -18.52 4.73 2.72
N VAL A 35 -18.29 5.14 1.47
CA VAL A 35 -17.94 6.52 1.11
C VAL A 35 -19.13 7.31 0.57
N TYR A 36 -20.23 6.65 0.20
CA TYR A 36 -21.37 7.29 -0.48
C TYR A 36 -22.38 7.95 0.46
N PRO A 37 -23.28 8.80 -0.06
CA PRO A 37 -23.33 10.25 0.15
C PRO A 37 -23.89 10.63 1.52
N GLY A 38 -23.34 11.67 2.10
CA GLY A 38 -23.81 12.34 3.32
C GLY A 38 -22.80 12.30 4.50
N SER A 39 -21.71 11.58 4.39
CA SER A 39 -20.72 11.43 5.44
C SER A 39 -19.50 12.38 5.33
N GLY A 40 -19.50 13.32 4.37
CA GLY A 40 -18.36 14.19 4.13
C GLY A 40 -17.26 13.52 3.31
N THR A 41 -16.03 14.03 3.41
CA THR A 41 -14.87 13.46 2.72
C THR A 41 -14.22 12.37 3.57
N ALA A 42 -13.91 11.24 2.94
CA ALA A 42 -13.22 10.11 3.56
C ALA A 42 -11.78 10.00 3.07
N VAL A 43 -10.92 9.41 3.91
CA VAL A 43 -9.60 8.92 3.53
C VAL A 43 -9.68 7.41 3.44
N VAL A 44 -9.17 6.84 2.36
CA VAL A 44 -9.12 5.39 2.14
C VAL A 44 -7.70 4.90 2.32
N ALA A 45 -7.50 3.90 3.18
CA ALA A 45 -6.23 3.21 3.34
C ALA A 45 -6.40 1.74 2.93
N ALA A 46 -5.84 1.37 1.80
CA ALA A 46 -5.78 -0.02 1.33
C ALA A 46 -4.56 -0.73 1.93
N LEU A 47 -4.78 -1.87 2.58
CA LEU A 47 -3.76 -2.52 3.41
C LEU A 47 -3.02 -3.68 2.74
N ASP A 48 -3.30 -3.92 1.47
CA ASP A 48 -2.62 -4.92 0.64
C ASP A 48 -2.56 -4.47 -0.82
N PHE A 49 -1.75 -5.16 -1.61
CA PHE A 49 -1.52 -4.82 -3.01
C PHE A 49 -2.79 -4.88 -3.87
N ALA A 50 -3.60 -5.94 -3.71
CA ALA A 50 -4.80 -6.12 -4.53
C ALA A 50 -5.85 -5.05 -4.25
N SER A 51 -6.10 -4.76 -2.97
CA SER A 51 -7.02 -3.68 -2.57
C SER A 51 -6.51 -2.31 -3.00
N THR A 52 -5.19 -2.07 -2.98
CA THR A 52 -4.60 -0.81 -3.45
C THR A 52 -4.82 -0.62 -4.95
N THR A 53 -4.57 -1.67 -5.74
CA THR A 53 -4.73 -1.61 -7.20
C THR A 53 -6.17 -1.35 -7.60
N GLU A 54 -7.13 -2.13 -7.07
CA GLU A 54 -8.54 -1.94 -7.39
C GLU A 54 -9.07 -0.58 -6.89
N ALA A 55 -8.70 -0.17 -5.67
CA ALA A 55 -9.11 1.15 -5.16
C ALA A 55 -8.57 2.29 -6.04
N ALA A 56 -7.33 2.19 -6.51
CA ALA A 56 -6.75 3.19 -7.41
C ALA A 56 -7.46 3.26 -8.76
N GLU A 57 -7.81 2.11 -9.33
CA GLU A 57 -8.59 2.04 -10.59
C GLU A 57 -10.00 2.63 -10.43
N ILE A 58 -10.67 2.31 -9.33
CA ILE A 58 -12.02 2.82 -9.04
C ILE A 58 -11.99 4.35 -8.85
N VAL A 59 -11.06 4.84 -8.02
CA VAL A 59 -10.96 6.28 -7.70
C VAL A 59 -10.45 7.06 -8.90
N GLY A 60 -9.44 6.57 -9.60
CA GLY A 60 -8.86 7.22 -10.77
C GLY A 60 -9.78 7.20 -11.99
N GLY A 61 -10.64 6.19 -12.10
CA GLY A 61 -11.60 6.04 -13.20
C GLY A 61 -12.90 6.84 -13.05
N SER A 62 -13.11 7.54 -11.93
CA SER A 62 -14.38 8.21 -11.66
C SER A 62 -14.21 9.59 -11.02
N SER A 63 -14.69 10.62 -11.70
CA SER A 63 -14.77 11.99 -11.15
C SER A 63 -15.70 12.12 -9.95
N VAL A 64 -16.58 11.15 -9.72
CA VAL A 64 -17.52 11.15 -8.58
C VAL A 64 -16.77 10.85 -7.30
N TYR A 65 -15.92 9.83 -7.28
CA TYR A 65 -15.17 9.44 -6.08
C TYR A 65 -14.19 10.51 -5.61
N GLY A 66 -13.57 11.25 -6.52
CA GLY A 66 -12.67 12.37 -6.18
C GLY A 66 -13.31 13.47 -5.36
N LYS A 67 -14.65 13.54 -5.31
CA LYS A 67 -15.37 14.50 -4.47
C LYS A 67 -15.56 14.02 -3.02
N TYR A 68 -15.54 12.71 -2.81
CA TYR A 68 -15.81 12.08 -1.50
C TYR A 68 -14.56 11.45 -0.88
N ILE A 69 -13.54 11.17 -1.69
CA ILE A 69 -12.27 10.62 -1.23
C ILE A 69 -11.21 11.71 -1.32
N SER A 70 -10.81 12.25 -0.17
CA SER A 70 -9.79 13.30 -0.09
C SER A 70 -8.36 12.76 -0.19
N GLY A 71 -8.17 11.46 0.02
CA GLY A 71 -6.89 10.80 -0.12
C GLY A 71 -7.03 9.27 -0.18
N LEU A 72 -6.26 8.67 -1.08
CA LEU A 72 -6.07 7.22 -1.18
C LEU A 72 -4.62 6.91 -0.83
N TYR A 73 -4.44 6.02 0.12
CA TYR A 73 -3.15 5.50 0.57
C TYR A 73 -3.14 3.99 0.40
N GLY A 74 -1.98 3.42 0.08
CA GLY A 74 -1.92 2.01 -0.21
C GLY A 74 -0.57 1.38 -0.01
N VAL A 75 -0.45 0.15 -0.50
CA VAL A 75 0.75 -0.69 -0.39
C VAL A 75 1.10 -1.24 -1.77
N GLY A 76 2.37 -1.15 -2.12
CA GLY A 76 2.90 -1.73 -3.36
C GLY A 76 3.80 -0.78 -4.13
N MET A 77 4.56 -1.34 -5.08
CA MET A 77 5.52 -0.61 -5.89
C MET A 77 5.47 -1.01 -7.38
N MET A 78 4.36 -1.61 -7.83
CA MET A 78 4.20 -1.91 -9.24
C MET A 78 4.15 -0.64 -10.09
N PRO A 79 4.65 -0.65 -11.33
CA PRO A 79 4.66 0.52 -12.20
C PRO A 79 3.29 1.21 -12.33
N SER A 80 2.21 0.43 -12.35
CA SER A 80 0.85 0.96 -12.39
C SER A 80 0.49 1.78 -11.15
N LEU A 81 0.92 1.37 -9.95
CA LEU A 81 0.68 2.11 -8.71
C LEU A 81 1.57 3.36 -8.62
N LEU A 82 2.82 3.27 -9.08
CA LEU A 82 3.71 4.43 -9.15
C LEU A 82 3.17 5.50 -10.12
N ASP A 83 2.59 5.08 -11.26
CA ASP A 83 1.90 5.97 -12.20
C ASP A 83 0.68 6.65 -11.54
N GLN A 84 -0.10 5.94 -10.76
CA GLN A 84 -1.23 6.50 -10.02
C GLN A 84 -0.78 7.46 -8.90
N LEU A 85 0.36 7.21 -8.28
CA LEU A 85 0.99 8.12 -7.33
C LEU A 85 1.49 9.39 -8.03
N ASP A 86 2.13 9.26 -9.20
CA ASP A 86 2.57 10.42 -9.99
C ASP A 86 1.39 11.27 -10.51
N LYS A 87 0.29 10.63 -10.90
CA LYS A 87 -0.97 11.30 -11.28
C LYS A 87 -1.69 11.95 -10.09
N GLY A 88 -1.35 11.59 -8.85
CA GLY A 88 -1.97 12.09 -7.64
C GLY A 88 -3.31 11.42 -7.27
N THR A 89 -3.68 10.32 -7.93
CA THR A 89 -4.80 9.46 -7.53
C THR A 89 -4.52 8.81 -6.18
N ILE A 90 -3.30 8.30 -6.04
CA ILE A 90 -2.76 7.83 -4.76
C ILE A 90 -1.94 8.97 -4.15
N ARG A 91 -2.09 9.21 -2.85
CA ARG A 91 -1.36 10.24 -2.11
C ARG A 91 -0.06 9.73 -1.52
N GLY A 92 -0.02 8.47 -1.14
CA GLY A 92 1.17 7.84 -0.60
C GLY A 92 1.11 6.33 -0.66
N LEU A 93 2.26 5.70 -0.81
CA LEU A 93 2.44 4.26 -0.86
C LEU A 93 3.44 3.79 0.18
N VAL A 94 3.11 2.69 0.82
CA VAL A 94 4.09 1.91 1.57
C VAL A 94 4.73 0.90 0.62
N VAL A 95 6.03 1.00 0.46
CA VAL A 95 6.83 0.16 -0.43
C VAL A 95 7.86 -0.65 0.37
N THR A 96 8.17 -1.85 -0.09
CA THR A 96 9.20 -2.71 0.51
C THR A 96 10.21 -3.05 -0.56
N ASN A 97 11.50 -3.01 -0.22
CA ASN A 97 12.56 -3.35 -1.15
C ASN A 97 12.50 -4.83 -1.56
N GLN A 98 11.92 -5.09 -2.72
CA GLN A 98 11.73 -6.44 -3.25
C GLN A 98 13.04 -7.07 -3.73
N PHE A 99 14.02 -6.24 -4.15
CA PHE A 99 15.34 -6.73 -4.54
C PHE A 99 16.05 -7.35 -3.33
N ASP A 100 16.09 -6.63 -2.20
CA ASP A 100 16.66 -7.15 -0.97
C ASP A 100 15.87 -8.39 -0.47
N ALA A 101 14.55 -8.39 -0.63
CA ALA A 101 13.72 -9.55 -0.29
C ALA A 101 14.16 -10.80 -1.04
N GLY A 102 14.33 -10.70 -2.37
CA GLY A 102 14.81 -11.79 -3.21
C GLY A 102 16.23 -12.24 -2.83
N TYR A 103 17.14 -11.30 -2.67
CA TYR A 103 18.52 -11.57 -2.27
C TYR A 103 18.59 -12.33 -0.94
N PHE A 104 17.92 -11.83 0.09
CA PHE A 104 17.92 -12.48 1.40
C PHE A 104 17.18 -13.82 1.39
N ALA A 105 16.16 -14.00 0.59
CA ALA A 105 15.48 -15.29 0.45
C ALA A 105 16.44 -16.38 -0.07
N VAL A 106 17.22 -16.06 -1.12
CA VAL A 106 18.23 -16.98 -1.68
C VAL A 106 19.34 -17.23 -0.66
N GLN A 107 19.86 -16.17 -0.03
CA GLN A 107 20.91 -16.31 0.99
C GLN A 107 20.48 -17.21 2.15
N LYS A 108 19.24 -17.03 2.64
CA LYS A 108 18.69 -17.87 3.72
C LYS A 108 18.46 -19.32 3.28
N ALA A 109 18.04 -19.55 2.04
CA ALA A 109 17.88 -20.88 1.48
C ALA A 109 19.23 -21.61 1.43
N VAL A 110 20.29 -20.96 0.96
CA VAL A 110 21.65 -21.53 0.93
C VAL A 110 22.13 -21.88 2.35
N GLN A 111 22.01 -20.94 3.29
CA GLN A 111 22.39 -21.17 4.69
C GLN A 111 21.64 -22.36 5.33
N ALA A 112 20.36 -22.51 5.00
CA ALA A 112 19.56 -23.64 5.50
C ALA A 112 20.01 -24.99 4.93
N ILE A 113 20.48 -25.03 3.66
CA ILE A 113 21.00 -26.23 3.01
C ILE A 113 22.36 -26.63 3.63
N GLU A 114 23.20 -25.65 3.90
CA GLU A 114 24.53 -25.84 4.48
C GLU A 114 24.51 -26.16 5.97
N LYS A 115 23.32 -26.17 6.60
CA LYS A 115 23.10 -26.49 8.03
C LYS A 115 23.83 -25.56 9.02
N GLU A 116 24.24 -24.39 8.57
CA GLU A 116 25.09 -23.52 9.37
C GLU A 116 24.32 -22.57 10.30
N GLN A 117 22.99 -22.47 10.19
CA GLN A 117 22.25 -21.56 11.07
C GLN A 117 20.82 -22.00 11.39
N GLU A 118 20.38 -21.68 12.61
CA GLU A 118 18.98 -21.74 13.02
C GLU A 118 18.09 -20.85 12.12
N ARG A 119 16.83 -21.23 11.98
CA ARG A 119 15.81 -20.47 11.25
C ARG A 119 15.68 -19.07 11.87
N SER A 120 16.29 -18.08 11.25
CA SER A 120 16.18 -16.69 11.68
C SER A 120 15.12 -15.96 10.86
N GLN A 121 14.28 -15.21 11.55
CA GLN A 121 13.31 -14.33 10.90
C GLN A 121 14.03 -13.03 10.50
N LEU A 122 13.89 -12.64 9.24
CA LEU A 122 14.38 -11.36 8.74
C LEU A 122 13.20 -10.43 8.53
N SER A 123 13.26 -9.25 9.12
CA SER A 123 12.31 -8.17 8.85
C SER A 123 12.90 -7.24 7.78
N LEU A 124 12.16 -7.05 6.70
CA LEU A 124 12.52 -6.09 5.67
C LEU A 124 11.98 -4.71 6.02
N GLU A 125 12.76 -3.68 5.75
CA GLU A 125 12.34 -2.31 5.94
C GLU A 125 11.26 -1.93 4.90
N SER A 126 10.25 -1.23 5.38
CA SER A 126 9.23 -0.62 4.54
C SER A 126 9.37 0.89 4.58
N TYR A 127 9.19 1.53 3.45
CA TYR A 127 9.30 2.96 3.29
C TYR A 127 7.95 3.54 2.88
N TYR A 128 7.59 4.68 3.44
CA TYR A 128 6.48 5.48 2.95
C TYR A 128 7.01 6.47 1.93
N ILE A 129 6.38 6.53 0.77
CA ILE A 129 6.76 7.43 -0.32
C ILE A 129 5.55 8.23 -0.81
N GLU A 130 5.82 9.48 -1.15
CA GLU A 130 4.90 10.39 -1.80
C GLU A 130 5.36 10.71 -3.23
N LYS A 131 4.54 11.44 -3.98
CA LYS A 131 4.83 11.81 -5.37
C LYS A 131 6.20 12.45 -5.55
N ASP A 132 6.57 13.38 -4.67
CA ASP A 132 7.82 14.13 -4.79
C ASP A 132 9.06 13.25 -4.59
N GLU A 133 8.88 12.09 -3.95
CA GLU A 133 9.96 11.14 -3.69
C GLU A 133 10.15 10.11 -4.82
N LEU A 134 9.22 10.00 -5.77
CA LEU A 134 9.32 9.07 -6.91
C LEU A 134 10.63 9.22 -7.71
N ARG A 135 11.13 10.44 -7.81
CA ARG A 135 12.37 10.79 -8.55
C ARG A 135 13.57 11.00 -7.65
N SER A 136 13.43 10.66 -6.36
CA SER A 136 14.53 10.77 -5.41
C SER A 136 15.58 9.69 -5.66
N LYS A 137 16.86 10.08 -5.75
CA LYS A 137 17.98 9.14 -5.86
C LYS A 137 18.02 8.10 -4.74
N LYS A 138 17.42 8.41 -3.60
CA LYS A 138 17.32 7.50 -2.46
C LYS A 138 16.53 6.23 -2.79
N TYR A 139 15.46 6.38 -3.57
CA TYR A 139 14.53 5.28 -3.88
C TYR A 139 14.64 4.78 -5.33
N GLU A 140 15.43 5.45 -6.18
CA GLU A 140 15.54 5.18 -7.61
C GLU A 140 15.82 3.69 -7.90
N LYS A 141 16.82 3.12 -7.27
CA LYS A 141 17.21 1.71 -7.48
C LYS A 141 16.16 0.72 -6.98
N MET A 142 15.39 1.10 -5.96
CA MET A 142 14.35 0.26 -5.40
C MET A 142 13.08 0.31 -6.26
N LEU A 143 12.68 1.50 -6.69
CA LEU A 143 11.43 1.72 -7.43
C LEU A 143 11.58 1.38 -8.92
N TYR A 144 12.77 1.56 -9.47
CA TYR A 144 13.09 1.36 -10.88
C TYR A 144 14.36 0.51 -11.00
N PRO A 145 14.30 -0.79 -10.64
CA PRO A 145 15.45 -1.67 -10.83
C PRO A 145 15.81 -1.71 -12.31
N ILE A 146 17.06 -1.43 -12.62
CA ILE A 146 17.59 -1.57 -13.98
C ILE A 146 17.92 -3.06 -14.16
N ASP A 147 17.35 -3.68 -15.16
CA ASP A 147 17.66 -5.05 -15.60
C ASP A 147 19.09 -5.14 -16.13
#